data_9785de0da111c017e5aefdd7d566050b
#
_entry.id   9785de0da111c017e5aefdd7d566050b
#
_cell.length_a   1.000
_cell.length_b   1.000
_cell.length_c   1.000
_cell.angle_alpha   90.00
_cell.angle_beta   90.00
_cell.angle_gamma   90.00
#
_symmetry.space_group_name_H-M   'P 1'
#
loop_
_entity.id
_entity.type
_entity.pdbx_description
1 polymer ?
#
loop_
_entity_poly.entity_id
_entity_poly.type
_entity_poly.pdbx_seq_one_letter_code
_entity_poly.pdbx_strand_id
1 'polypeptide(L)' 'MQPIEIYTSSTCGYCFAAKRLLNQKGVSYAEINIQMEPERRAEMITRAAGQSSVPQIFIGTQHIGGCDQLFNLERSGKLD' A
#
# COMPACT_ATOMS: atom_id res chain seq x y z
N MET A 1 -15.45 -4.66 -4.40
CA MET A 1 -14.25 -3.80 -4.25
C MET A 1 -13.11 -4.39 -5.08
N GLN A 2 -12.34 -3.53 -5.71
CA GLN A 2 -11.16 -3.98 -6.47
C GLN A 2 -10.08 -4.46 -5.51
N PRO A 3 -9.22 -5.38 -5.96
CA PRO A 3 -8.16 -5.90 -5.09
C PRO A 3 -7.20 -4.82 -4.64
N ILE A 4 -6.79 -4.91 -3.38
CA ILE A 4 -5.85 -3.98 -2.78
C ILE A 4 -4.50 -4.68 -2.68
N GLU A 5 -3.45 -3.99 -3.11
CA GLU A 5 -2.07 -4.45 -2.98
C GLU A 5 -1.25 -3.40 -2.25
N ILE A 6 -0.40 -3.83 -1.34
CA ILE A 6 0.46 -2.93 -0.60
C ILE A 6 1.90 -3.45 -0.63
N TYR A 7 2.83 -2.60 -1.07
CA TYR A 7 4.26 -2.89 -1.00
C TYR A 7 4.80 -2.35 0.31
N THR A 8 5.55 -3.17 1.02
CA THR A 8 6.01 -2.87 2.38
C THR A 8 7.48 -3.24 2.56
N SER A 9 8.03 -2.87 3.72
CA SER A 9 9.27 -3.46 4.22
C SER A 9 9.08 -3.85 5.68
N SER A 10 9.96 -4.73 6.19
CA SER A 10 9.81 -5.31 7.51
C SER A 10 9.98 -4.31 8.65
N THR A 11 10.66 -3.20 8.41
CA THR A 11 10.98 -2.20 9.45
C THR A 11 10.26 -0.88 9.25
N CYS A 12 9.24 -0.84 8.43
CA CYS A 12 8.54 0.39 8.08
C CYS A 12 7.34 0.63 9.00
N GLY A 13 7.43 1.66 9.84
CA GLY A 13 6.33 2.01 10.74
C GLY A 13 5.07 2.45 10.01
N TYR A 14 5.21 3.20 8.92
CA TYR A 14 4.06 3.62 8.11
C TYR A 14 3.40 2.45 7.42
N CYS A 15 4.16 1.42 7.07
CA CYS A 15 3.59 0.19 6.53
C CYS A 15 2.70 -0.50 7.55
N PHE A 16 3.13 -0.56 8.80
CA PHE A 16 2.31 -1.13 9.88
C PHE A 16 1.03 -0.34 10.06
N ALA A 17 1.12 1.00 10.05
CA ALA A 17 -0.06 1.85 10.21
C ALA A 17 -1.06 1.63 9.06
N ALA A 18 -0.57 1.54 7.84
CA ALA A 18 -1.43 1.29 6.68
C ALA A 18 -2.11 -0.08 6.77
N LYS A 19 -1.35 -1.12 7.11
CA LYS A 19 -1.91 -2.47 7.25
C LYS A 19 -2.93 -2.52 8.38
N ARG A 20 -2.65 -1.82 9.48
CA ARG A 20 -3.58 -1.77 10.61
C ARG A 20 -4.92 -1.18 10.18
N LEU A 21 -4.89 -0.08 9.42
CA LEU A 21 -6.12 0.51 8.92
C LEU A 21 -6.91 -0.48 8.04
N LEU A 22 -6.23 -1.13 7.11
CA LEU A 22 -6.88 -2.10 6.24
C LEU A 22 -7.50 -3.25 7.04
N ASN A 23 -6.77 -3.73 8.06
CA ASN A 23 -7.29 -4.78 8.93
C ASN A 23 -8.51 -4.32 9.72
N GLN A 24 -8.50 -3.09 10.23
CA GLN A 24 -9.62 -2.52 10.97
C GLN A 24 -10.86 -2.37 10.09
N LYS A 25 -10.66 -2.10 8.80
CA LYS A 25 -11.76 -1.99 7.85
C LYS A 25 -12.30 -3.35 7.42
N GLY A 26 -11.60 -4.42 7.76
CA GLY A 26 -12.01 -5.76 7.36
C GLY A 26 -11.85 -6.05 5.87
N VAL A 27 -11.02 -5.29 5.17
CA VAL A 27 -10.79 -5.52 3.74
C VAL A 27 -9.59 -6.43 3.55
N SER A 28 -9.66 -7.29 2.54
CA SER A 28 -8.55 -8.16 2.19
C SER A 28 -7.56 -7.40 1.33
N TYR A 29 -6.29 -7.72 1.49
CA TYR A 29 -5.23 -7.11 0.69
C TYR A 29 -4.10 -8.10 0.49
N ALA A 30 -3.32 -7.91 -0.57
CA ALA A 30 -2.09 -8.66 -0.81
C ALA A 30 -0.91 -7.79 -0.39
N GLU A 31 -0.02 -8.37 0.39
CA GLU A 31 1.19 -7.67 0.84
C GLU A 31 2.39 -8.18 0.06
N ILE A 32 3.19 -7.25 -0.47
CA ILE A 32 4.44 -7.56 -1.16
C ILE A 32 5.55 -6.90 -0.36
N ASN A 33 6.31 -7.69 0.39
CA ASN A 33 7.41 -7.18 1.21
C ASN A 33 8.67 -7.13 0.36
N ILE A 34 9.10 -5.92 -0.02
CA ILE A 34 10.24 -5.75 -0.92
C ILE A 34 11.59 -5.95 -0.20
N GLN A 35 11.58 -6.05 1.11
CA GLN A 35 12.80 -6.44 1.84
C GLN A 35 13.04 -7.94 1.72
N MET A 36 11.97 -8.72 1.72
CA MET A 36 12.03 -10.17 1.56
C MET A 36 12.08 -10.58 0.09
N GLU A 37 11.53 -9.77 -0.80
CA GLU A 37 11.54 -9.99 -2.25
C GLU A 37 12.11 -8.74 -2.93
N PRO A 38 13.43 -8.49 -2.81
CA PRO A 38 14.04 -7.25 -3.29
C PRO A 38 13.87 -7.03 -4.80
N GLU A 39 13.73 -8.11 -5.58
CA GLU A 39 13.52 -8.03 -7.02
C GLU A 39 12.20 -7.35 -7.37
N ARG A 40 11.24 -7.31 -6.44
CA ARG A 40 9.94 -6.70 -6.71
C ARG A 40 9.92 -5.19 -6.50
N ARG A 41 11.02 -4.63 -5.99
CA ARG A 41 11.11 -3.18 -5.78
C ARG A 41 11.03 -2.39 -7.08
N ALA A 42 11.64 -2.90 -8.14
CA ALA A 42 11.59 -2.23 -9.45
C ALA A 42 10.18 -2.17 -10.00
N GLU A 43 9.42 -3.24 -9.84
CA GLU A 43 8.01 -3.27 -10.24
C GLU A 43 7.20 -2.23 -9.46
N MET A 44 7.45 -2.10 -8.15
CA MET A 44 6.79 -1.09 -7.33
C MET A 44 7.07 0.32 -7.84
N ILE A 45 8.34 0.63 -8.09
CA ILE A 45 8.75 1.96 -8.55
C ILE A 45 8.09 2.30 -9.88
N THR A 46 8.06 1.34 -10.80
CA THR A 46 7.41 1.54 -12.10
C THR A 46 5.91 1.83 -11.93
N ARG A 47 5.22 1.05 -11.10
CA ARG A 47 3.80 1.23 -10.85
C ARG A 47 3.50 2.53 -10.09
N ALA A 48 4.42 2.97 -9.26
CA ALA A 48 4.25 4.16 -8.41
C ALA A 48 4.76 5.45 -9.06
N ALA A 49 4.90 5.46 -10.38
CA ALA A 49 5.33 6.63 -11.15
C ALA A 49 6.67 7.17 -10.65
N GLY A 50 7.59 6.28 -10.34
CA GLY A 50 8.93 6.64 -9.92
C GLY A 50 9.14 6.78 -8.42
N GLN A 51 8.10 6.65 -7.61
CA GLN A 51 8.24 6.72 -6.16
C GLN A 51 8.86 5.43 -5.63
N SER A 52 9.84 5.57 -4.75
CA SER A 52 10.62 4.43 -4.24
C SER A 52 10.41 4.16 -2.75
N SER A 53 9.60 4.97 -2.08
CA SER A 53 9.32 4.80 -0.66
C SER A 53 8.27 3.73 -0.42
N VAL A 54 8.22 3.20 0.80
CA VAL A 54 7.16 2.30 1.25
C VAL A 54 6.42 2.95 2.41
N PRO A 55 5.14 2.67 2.58
CA PRO A 55 4.32 1.77 1.76
C PRO A 55 3.91 2.41 0.43
N GLN A 56 3.62 1.57 -0.56
CA GLN A 56 2.96 2.00 -1.80
C GLN A 56 1.72 1.14 -1.97
N ILE A 57 0.57 1.78 -2.11
CA ILE A 57 -0.73 1.12 -2.06
C ILE A 57 -1.45 1.31 -3.39
N PHE A 58 -2.06 0.23 -3.86
CA PHE A 58 -2.80 0.20 -5.13
C PHE A 58 -4.17 -0.41 -4.91
N ILE A 59 -5.17 0.17 -5.52
CA ILE A 59 -6.52 -0.41 -5.56
C ILE A 59 -6.83 -0.69 -7.02
N GLY A 60 -6.89 -1.99 -7.37
CA GLY A 60 -6.92 -2.39 -8.76
C GLY A 60 -5.67 -1.90 -9.48
N THR A 61 -5.84 -1.14 -10.53
CA THR A 61 -4.72 -0.55 -11.28
C THR A 61 -4.39 0.88 -10.82
N GLN A 62 -5.15 1.42 -9.86
CA GLN A 62 -5.00 2.79 -9.43
C GLN A 62 -3.95 2.90 -8.33
N HIS A 63 -2.97 3.76 -8.53
CA HIS A 63 -1.96 4.08 -7.52
C HIS A 63 -2.55 5.06 -6.51
N ILE A 64 -2.68 4.61 -5.26
CA ILE A 64 -3.19 5.45 -4.18
C ILE A 64 -2.07 6.31 -3.58
N GLY A 65 -0.92 5.71 -3.37
CA GLY A 65 0.23 6.37 -2.76
C GLY A 65 0.64 5.68 -1.48
N GLY A 66 1.08 6.47 -0.50
CA GLY A 66 1.54 5.95 0.78
C GLY A 66 0.48 5.97 1.85
N CYS A 67 0.95 5.91 3.10
CA CYS A 67 0.08 5.84 4.28
C CYS A 67 -0.83 7.07 4.38
N ASP A 68 -0.29 8.27 4.14
CA ASP A 68 -1.08 9.50 4.27
C ASP A 68 -2.25 9.51 3.28
N GLN A 69 -1.99 9.10 2.05
CA GLN A 69 -3.02 9.05 1.02
C GLN A 69 -4.09 8.02 1.35
N LEU A 70 -3.69 6.90 1.94
CA LEU A 70 -4.66 5.89 2.36
C LEU A 70 -5.57 6.43 3.46
N PHE A 71 -5.01 7.10 4.46
CA PHE A 71 -5.81 7.70 5.53
C PHE A 71 -6.71 8.82 5.00
N ASN A 72 -6.26 9.58 4.00
CA ASN A 72 -7.10 10.58 3.36
C ASN A 72 -8.31 9.96 2.67
N LEU A 73 -8.13 8.82 2.00
CA LEU A 73 -9.24 8.09 1.40
C LEU A 73 -10.24 7.65 2.46
N GLU A 74 -9.74 7.15 3.59
CA GLU A 74 -10.61 6.72 4.68
C GLU A 74 -11.42 7.90 5.22
N ARG A 75 -10.78 9.05 5.44
CA ARG A 75 -11.47 10.21 5.97
C ARG A 75 -12.54 10.74 5.02
N SER A 76 -12.35 10.57 3.72
CA SER A 76 -13.35 11.02 2.74
C SER A 76 -14.39 9.95 2.42
N GLY A 77 -14.35 8.81 3.10
CA GLY A 77 -15.32 7.73 2.92
C GLY A 77 -15.17 6.96 1.62
N LYS A 78 -14.02 7.06 0.96
CA LYS A 78 -13.81 6.44 -0.35
C LYS A 78 -13.08 5.10 -0.29
N LEU A 79 -12.66 4.69 0.89
CA LEU A 79 -11.95 3.42 1.05
C LEU A 79 -12.90 2.23 1.13
N ASP A 80 -14.13 2.45 1.46
CA ASP A 80 -15.13 1.38 1.60
C ASP A 80 -15.65 0.86 0.27
#